data_ebe39b3adbc8db0fccbf548e3cd6dbc7
#
_entry.id   ebe39b3adbc8db0fccbf548e3cd6dbc7
#
_cell.length_a   1.000
_cell.length_b   1.000
_cell.length_c   1.000
_cell.angle_alpha   90.00
_cell.angle_beta   90.00
_cell.angle_gamma   90.00
#
_symmetry.space_group_name_H-M   'P 1'
#
loop_
_entity.id
_entity.type
_entity.pdbx_description
1 polymer ?
#
loop_
_entity_poly.entity_id
_entity_poly.type
_entity_poly.pdbx_seq_one_letter_code
_entity_poly.pdbx_strand_id
1 'polypeptide(L)'
;MIIYLAGLTTINPSMYEAAILDGASAYQRVRYITIPLLRSIFIFAFIMDAISSFKIYTEVNVLLAGVGNAPTHAAPIMNLVTTNMANGNFGMSSAAGWMLFIMIMFVSLIELLMMREKEA
;
A
#
# COMPACT_ATOMS: atom_id res chain seq x y z
N MET A 1 8.57 -6.15 -3.18
CA MET A 1 10.00 -6.39 -3.55
C MET A 1 10.32 -5.92 -4.97
N ILE A 2 9.65 -6.43 -6.01
CA ILE A 2 9.96 -6.10 -7.43
C ILE A 2 9.87 -4.59 -7.71
N ILE A 3 8.87 -3.90 -7.18
CA ILE A 3 8.68 -2.44 -7.37
C ILE A 3 9.87 -1.64 -6.86
N TYR A 4 10.41 -1.99 -5.68
CA TYR A 4 11.58 -1.32 -5.10
C TYR A 4 12.86 -1.63 -5.89
N LEU A 5 12.99 -2.86 -6.38
CA LEU A 5 14.12 -3.24 -7.24
C LEU A 5 14.09 -2.48 -8.56
N ALA A 6 12.92 -2.41 -9.20
CA ALA A 6 12.73 -1.60 -10.41
C ALA A 6 13.03 -0.12 -10.16
N GLY A 7 12.65 0.40 -8.99
CA GLY A 7 13.00 1.76 -8.60
C GLY A 7 14.50 2.00 -8.47
N LEU A 8 15.23 1.07 -7.89
CA LEU A 8 16.68 1.17 -7.78
C LEU A 8 17.38 1.20 -9.14
N THR A 9 16.85 0.48 -10.13
CA THR A 9 17.42 0.47 -11.49
C THR A 9 17.19 1.77 -12.28
N THR A 10 16.26 2.63 -11.84
CA THR A 10 16.03 3.93 -12.47
C THR A 10 17.04 5.00 -12.06
N ILE A 11 17.80 4.77 -10.97
CA ILE A 11 18.79 5.72 -10.50
C ILE A 11 20.04 5.60 -11.40
N ASN A 12 20.46 6.74 -11.95
CA ASN A 12 21.63 6.77 -12.81
C ASN A 12 22.91 6.36 -12.04
N PRO A 13 23.64 5.33 -12.49
CA PRO A 13 24.87 4.87 -11.83
C PRO A 13 25.93 5.96 -11.67
N SER A 14 25.98 6.93 -12.58
CA SER A 14 26.93 8.04 -12.52
C SER A 14 26.84 8.87 -11.23
N MET A 15 25.66 8.95 -10.61
CA MET A 15 25.49 9.63 -9.33
C MET A 15 26.23 8.92 -8.19
N TYR A 16 26.23 7.59 -8.22
CA TYR A 16 26.98 6.81 -7.25
C TYR A 16 28.50 6.88 -7.49
N GLU A 17 28.92 6.90 -8.76
CA GLU A 17 30.33 7.04 -9.13
C GLU A 17 30.88 8.40 -8.69
N ALA A 18 30.17 9.48 -8.95
CA ALA A 18 30.53 10.82 -8.47
C ALA A 18 30.63 10.87 -6.94
N ALA A 19 29.64 10.31 -6.23
CA ALA A 19 29.68 10.27 -4.78
C ALA A 19 30.85 9.43 -4.20
N ILE A 20 31.30 8.41 -4.92
CA ILE A 20 32.49 7.63 -4.54
C ILE A 20 33.75 8.48 -4.71
N LEU A 21 33.84 9.23 -5.81
CA LEU A 21 34.99 10.14 -6.06
C LEU A 21 35.07 11.25 -5.01
N ASP A 22 33.91 11.73 -4.52
CA ASP A 22 33.81 12.70 -3.42
C ASP A 22 34.08 12.08 -2.03
N GLY A 23 34.41 10.79 -1.96
CA GLY A 23 34.71 10.10 -0.71
C GLY A 23 33.52 9.76 0.18
N ALA A 24 32.32 9.77 -0.37
CA ALA A 24 31.09 9.46 0.38
C ALA A 24 31.06 7.98 0.81
N SER A 25 30.81 7.74 2.09
CA SER A 25 30.63 6.40 2.63
C SER A 25 29.36 5.74 2.08
N ALA A 26 29.29 4.39 2.16
CA ALA A 26 28.13 3.64 1.71
C ALA A 26 26.82 4.11 2.40
N TYR A 27 26.89 4.44 3.70
CA TYR A 27 25.76 4.98 4.45
C TYR A 27 25.30 6.34 3.93
N GLN A 28 26.24 7.24 3.63
CA GLN A 28 25.95 8.56 3.08
C GLN A 28 25.28 8.47 1.70
N ARG A 29 25.76 7.58 0.83
CA ARG A 29 25.14 7.33 -0.49
C ARG A 29 23.69 6.85 -0.36
N VAL A 30 23.42 5.91 0.55
CA VAL A 30 22.05 5.44 0.79
C VAL A 30 21.18 6.57 1.34
N ARG A 31 21.65 7.32 2.33
CA ARG A 31 20.88 8.35 3.04
C ARG A 31 20.58 9.59 2.20
N TYR A 32 21.55 10.01 1.37
CA TYR A 32 21.45 11.28 0.62
C TYR A 32 21.13 11.12 -0.87
N ILE A 33 21.34 9.93 -1.45
CA ILE A 33 21.04 9.67 -2.87
C ILE A 33 19.90 8.69 -3.00
N THR A 34 20.04 7.48 -2.46
CA THR A 34 19.07 6.41 -2.70
C THR A 34 17.69 6.70 -2.08
N ILE A 35 17.64 7.07 -0.80
CA ILE A 35 16.36 7.30 -0.10
C ILE A 35 15.56 8.45 -0.71
N PRO A 36 16.14 9.64 -0.99
CA PRO A 36 15.37 10.73 -1.57
C PRO A 36 14.89 10.43 -2.99
N LEU A 37 15.70 9.78 -3.83
CA LEU A 37 15.31 9.42 -5.20
C LEU A 37 14.23 8.32 -5.24
N LEU A 38 14.24 7.39 -4.30
CA LEU A 38 13.21 6.34 -4.19
C LEU A 38 11.93 6.79 -3.50
N ARG A 39 11.88 8.01 -2.96
CA ARG A 39 10.73 8.50 -2.19
C ARG A 39 9.40 8.36 -2.94
N SER A 40 9.36 8.74 -4.21
CA SER A 40 8.16 8.63 -5.04
C SER A 40 7.67 7.18 -5.17
N ILE A 41 8.59 6.24 -5.26
CA ILE A 41 8.29 4.81 -5.35
C ILE A 41 7.80 4.26 -4.01
N PHE A 42 8.37 4.72 -2.90
CA PHE A 42 7.87 4.38 -1.56
C PHE A 42 6.44 4.86 -1.35
N ILE A 43 6.11 6.09 -1.76
CA ILE A 43 4.76 6.65 -1.69
C ILE A 43 3.78 5.77 -2.48
N PHE A 44 4.11 5.50 -3.74
CA PHE A 44 3.28 4.67 -4.61
C PHE A 44 3.05 3.27 -4.02
N ALA A 45 4.11 2.61 -3.56
CA ALA A 45 4.02 1.27 -2.98
C ALA A 45 3.15 1.27 -1.72
N PHE A 46 3.30 2.28 -0.84
CA PHE A 46 2.55 2.37 0.40
C PHE A 46 1.05 2.57 0.16
N ILE A 47 0.68 3.44 -0.80
CA ILE A 47 -0.72 3.62 -1.23
C ILE A 47 -1.30 2.31 -1.78
N MET A 48 -0.54 1.61 -2.63
CA MET A 48 -0.98 0.33 -3.20
C MET A 48 -1.16 -0.75 -2.12
N ASP A 49 -0.27 -0.79 -1.14
CA ASP A 49 -0.36 -1.72 0.00
C ASP A 49 -1.56 -1.40 0.89
N ALA A 50 -1.84 -0.11 1.15
CA ALA A 50 -3.02 0.31 1.88
C ALA A 50 -4.32 -0.12 1.17
N ILE A 51 -4.44 0.15 -0.13
CA ILE A 51 -5.60 -0.27 -0.94
C ILE A 51 -5.77 -1.80 -0.88
N SER A 52 -4.68 -2.55 -1.02
CA SER A 52 -4.70 -4.02 -0.99
C SER A 52 -5.13 -4.56 0.36
N SER A 53 -4.67 -3.93 1.46
CA SER A 53 -5.01 -4.33 2.83
C SER A 53 -6.52 -4.20 3.12
N PHE A 54 -7.17 -3.16 2.60
CA PHE A 54 -8.62 -3.00 2.77
C PHE A 54 -9.45 -3.96 1.90
N LYS A 55 -8.88 -4.45 0.81
CA LYS A 55 -9.53 -5.42 -0.11
C LYS A 55 -9.26 -6.87 0.25
N ILE A 56 -8.55 -7.15 1.33
CA ILE A 56 -8.22 -8.50 1.73
C ILE A 56 -9.50 -9.29 2.03
N TYR A 57 -9.81 -10.25 1.21
CA TYR A 57 -11.00 -11.09 1.30
C TYR A 57 -10.67 -12.56 1.05
N THR A 58 -10.00 -12.82 -0.06
CA THR A 58 -9.73 -14.19 -0.52
C THR A 58 -8.85 -14.93 0.48
N GLU A 59 -7.80 -14.29 0.97
CA GLU A 59 -6.86 -14.85 1.92
C GLU A 59 -7.55 -15.21 3.24
N VAL A 60 -8.37 -14.29 3.76
CA VAL A 60 -9.11 -14.50 5.01
C VAL A 60 -10.17 -15.57 4.82
N ASN A 61 -10.87 -15.57 3.70
CA ASN A 61 -11.91 -16.56 3.43
C ASN A 61 -11.34 -17.97 3.27
N VAL A 62 -10.20 -18.12 2.59
CA VAL A 62 -9.51 -19.42 2.43
C VAL A 62 -9.00 -19.92 3.77
N LEU A 63 -8.41 -19.06 4.60
CA LEU A 63 -7.91 -19.41 5.92
C LEU A 63 -9.02 -19.82 6.89
N LEU A 64 -10.17 -19.15 6.80
CA LEU A 64 -11.29 -19.38 7.73
C LEU A 64 -12.29 -20.40 7.22
N ALA A 65 -12.28 -20.74 5.92
CA ALA A 65 -13.16 -21.75 5.34
C ALA A 65 -12.99 -23.16 5.98
N GLY A 66 -11.80 -23.43 6.55
CA GLY A 66 -11.53 -24.67 7.30
C GLY A 66 -11.97 -24.65 8.76
N VAL A 67 -12.36 -23.51 9.31
CA VAL A 67 -12.64 -23.33 10.75
C VAL A 67 -14.15 -23.26 11.07
N GLY A 68 -15.00 -23.43 10.05
CA GLY A 68 -16.47 -23.39 10.21
C GLY A 68 -16.93 -22.14 10.96
N ASN A 69 -17.61 -21.23 10.31
CA ASN A 69 -18.10 -19.95 10.87
C ASN A 69 -16.99 -19.07 11.47
N ALA A 70 -16.31 -18.31 10.61
CA ALA A 70 -15.43 -17.25 11.07
C ALA A 70 -16.17 -16.34 12.06
N PRO A 71 -15.58 -16.03 13.22
CA PRO A 71 -16.21 -15.13 14.16
C PRO A 71 -16.47 -13.79 13.46
N THR A 72 -17.68 -13.31 13.53
CA THR A 72 -18.19 -12.10 12.84
C THR A 72 -17.29 -10.86 13.10
N HIS A 73 -16.54 -10.86 14.21
CA HIS A 73 -15.67 -9.76 14.63
C HIS A 73 -14.33 -9.70 13.90
N ALA A 74 -13.95 -10.76 13.18
CA ALA A 74 -12.70 -10.84 12.44
C ALA A 74 -12.90 -10.73 10.91
N ALA A 75 -14.14 -10.55 10.48
CA ALA A 75 -14.46 -10.47 9.05
C ALA A 75 -14.08 -9.10 8.48
N PRO A 76 -13.24 -9.03 7.43
CA PRO A 76 -12.94 -7.77 6.78
C PRO A 76 -14.20 -7.17 6.13
N ILE A 77 -14.23 -5.85 5.95
CA ILE A 77 -15.37 -5.12 5.35
C ILE A 77 -15.71 -5.69 3.97
N MET A 78 -14.72 -6.15 3.22
CA MET A 78 -14.93 -6.77 1.91
C MET A 78 -15.80 -8.04 1.99
N ASN A 79 -15.75 -8.77 3.12
CA ASN A 79 -16.63 -9.92 3.37
C ASN A 79 -18.10 -9.49 3.45
N LEU A 80 -18.40 -8.33 4.06
CA LEU A 80 -19.74 -7.78 4.12
C LEU A 80 -20.28 -7.47 2.72
N VAL A 81 -19.43 -6.90 1.84
CA VAL A 81 -19.79 -6.61 0.44
C VAL A 81 -20.12 -7.89 -0.31
N THR A 82 -19.24 -8.87 -0.26
CA THR A 82 -19.38 -10.12 -1.04
C THR A 82 -20.50 -11.01 -0.54
N THR A 83 -20.68 -11.13 0.77
CA THR A 83 -21.77 -11.95 1.37
C THR A 83 -23.14 -11.36 1.06
N ASN A 84 -23.32 -10.05 1.21
CA ASN A 84 -24.59 -9.41 0.86
C ASN A 84 -24.89 -9.46 -0.64
N MET A 85 -23.86 -9.35 -1.49
CA MET A 85 -24.00 -9.53 -2.93
C MET A 85 -24.44 -10.95 -3.29
N ALA A 86 -23.86 -11.98 -2.67
CA ALA A 86 -24.25 -13.37 -2.86
C ALA A 86 -25.67 -13.68 -2.39
N ASN A 87 -26.14 -12.99 -1.34
CA ASN A 87 -27.49 -13.12 -0.81
C ASN A 87 -28.54 -12.28 -1.56
N GLY A 88 -28.16 -11.59 -2.64
CA GLY A 88 -29.07 -10.73 -3.42
C GLY A 88 -29.39 -9.37 -2.77
N ASN A 89 -28.76 -9.03 -1.64
CA ASN A 89 -28.93 -7.77 -0.93
C ASN A 89 -28.05 -6.66 -1.54
N PHE A 90 -28.32 -6.29 -2.80
CA PHE A 90 -27.49 -5.34 -3.55
C PHE A 90 -27.40 -3.95 -2.89
N GLY A 91 -28.46 -3.49 -2.23
CA GLY A 91 -28.46 -2.20 -1.52
C GLY A 91 -27.45 -2.17 -0.38
N MET A 92 -27.43 -3.22 0.46
CA MET A 92 -26.48 -3.33 1.57
C MET A 92 -25.05 -3.53 1.07
N SER A 93 -24.87 -4.34 0.03
CA SER A 93 -23.56 -4.55 -0.62
C SER A 93 -22.99 -3.24 -1.18
N SER A 94 -23.83 -2.46 -1.88
CA SER A 94 -23.42 -1.17 -2.43
C SER A 94 -23.08 -0.15 -1.33
N ALA A 95 -23.85 -0.09 -0.26
CA ALA A 95 -23.57 0.79 0.88
C ALA A 95 -22.23 0.45 1.55
N ALA A 96 -21.98 -0.83 1.77
CA ALA A 96 -20.70 -1.31 2.32
C ALA A 96 -19.52 -1.00 1.38
N GLY A 97 -19.71 -1.13 0.07
CA GLY A 97 -18.71 -0.76 -0.95
C GLY A 97 -18.38 0.73 -0.93
N TRP A 98 -19.38 1.60 -0.81
CA TRP A 98 -19.18 3.04 -0.66
C TRP A 98 -18.44 3.41 0.63
N MET A 99 -18.78 2.76 1.74
CA MET A 99 -18.10 2.96 3.01
C MET A 99 -16.62 2.58 2.90
N LEU A 100 -16.31 1.44 2.28
CA LEU A 100 -14.95 0.99 2.04
C LEU A 100 -14.19 1.97 1.13
N PHE A 101 -14.82 2.46 0.06
CA PHE A 101 -14.23 3.46 -0.83
C PHE A 101 -13.86 4.75 -0.08
N ILE A 102 -14.77 5.29 0.74
CA ILE A 102 -14.53 6.50 1.53
C ILE A 102 -13.36 6.29 2.51
N MET A 103 -13.31 5.14 3.18
CA MET A 103 -12.21 4.82 4.09
C MET A 103 -10.85 4.77 3.38
N ILE A 104 -10.77 4.07 2.25
CA ILE A 104 -9.53 3.99 1.45
C ILE A 104 -9.13 5.38 0.96
N MET A 105 -10.07 6.16 0.44
CA MET A 105 -9.83 7.52 -0.05
C MET A 105 -9.28 8.41 1.07
N PHE A 106 -9.83 8.33 2.28
CA PHE A 106 -9.40 9.12 3.42
C PHE A 106 -8.00 8.75 3.86
N VAL A 107 -7.70 7.46 3.98
CA VAL A 107 -6.35 6.96 4.34
C VAL A 107 -5.33 7.38 3.28
N SER A 108 -5.61 7.16 2.00
CA SER A 108 -4.70 7.55 0.91
C SER A 108 -4.47 9.06 0.84
N LEU A 109 -5.49 9.86 1.17
CA LEU A 109 -5.34 11.32 1.21
C LEU A 109 -4.43 11.75 2.37
N ILE A 110 -4.58 11.15 3.54
CA ILE A 110 -3.71 11.42 4.69
C ILE A 110 -2.25 11.05 4.35
N GLU A 111 -2.03 9.90 3.74
CA GLU A 111 -0.70 9.46 3.32
C GLU A 111 -0.04 10.47 2.37
N LEU A 112 -0.79 10.91 1.35
CA LEU A 112 -0.33 11.92 0.40
C LEU A 112 0.01 13.25 1.07
N LEU A 113 -0.84 13.73 1.99
CA LEU A 113 -0.62 14.98 2.71
C LEU A 113 0.61 14.91 3.61
N MET A 114 0.77 13.84 4.38
CA MET A 114 1.93 13.63 5.26
C MET A 114 3.25 13.58 4.49
N MET A 115 3.23 13.13 3.24
CA MET A 115 4.42 13.05 2.40
C MET A 115 4.74 14.38 1.72
N ARG A 116 3.72 15.17 1.39
CA ARG A 116 3.88 16.49 0.76
C ARG A 116 4.52 17.53 1.70
N GLU A 117 4.20 17.50 2.99
CA GLU A 117 4.80 18.42 3.99
C GLU A 117 6.32 18.29 4.13
N LYS A 118 6.92 17.20 3.68
CA LYS A 118 8.38 16.99 3.72
C LYS A 118 9.09 17.50 2.46
N GLU A 119 8.39 18.09 1.52
CA GLU A 119 8.95 18.67 0.29
C GLU A 119 9.12 20.19 0.36
N ALA A 120 8.55 20.85 1.36
CA ALA A 120 8.72 22.27 1.66
C ALA A 120 9.83 22.45 2.71
#